data_f143ec426cdf64d50ed99a75881b39af
#
_entry.id   f143ec426cdf64d50ed99a75881b39af
#
_cell.length_a   1.000
_cell.length_b   1.000
_cell.length_c   1.000
_cell.angle_alpha   90.00
_cell.angle_beta   90.00
_cell.angle_gamma   90.00
#
_symmetry.space_group_name_H-M   'P 1'
#
loop_
_entity.id
_entity.type
_entity.pdbx_description
1 polymer ?
#
loop_
_entity_poly.entity_id
_entity_poly.type
_entity_poly.pdbx_seq_one_letter_code
_entity_poly.pdbx_strand_id
1 'polypeptide(L)'
;MIFYIMIYKNGKVIMKKENYIKTDTVIVGSGVAGLFAALCLPKDRDVLIITKEDLKECDSYLAQGGICVLKDIADFKCYFEDTMKAGHYENNPESVKIMIESSHDVIDTLIDLGVDFDTGSDGKYDY
;
A
#
# COMPACT_ATOMS: atom_id res chain seq x y z
N MET A 1 5.10 19.30 -17.48
CA MET A 1 4.77 18.19 -16.59
C MET A 1 3.77 18.73 -15.59
N ILE A 2 2.53 18.26 -15.64
CA ILE A 2 1.45 18.70 -14.74
C ILE A 2 1.50 17.74 -13.55
N PHE A 3 1.72 18.26 -12.35
CA PHE A 3 1.57 17.49 -11.12
C PHE A 3 0.16 17.69 -10.60
N TYR A 4 -0.54 16.62 -10.34
CA TYR A 4 -1.78 16.66 -9.58
C TYR A 4 -1.45 16.71 -8.09
N ILE A 5 -1.93 17.72 -7.42
CA ILE A 5 -1.71 17.92 -6.00
C ILE A 5 -3.02 17.64 -5.28
N MET A 6 -3.04 16.59 -4.48
CA MET A 6 -4.14 16.30 -3.58
C MET A 6 -3.78 16.68 -2.16
N ILE A 7 -4.61 17.51 -1.55
CA ILE A 7 -4.52 17.83 -0.13
C ILE A 7 -5.68 17.11 0.56
N TYR A 8 -5.34 16.21 1.49
CA TYR A 8 -6.33 15.59 2.36
C TYR A 8 -6.33 16.35 3.70
N LYS A 9 -7.44 17.01 3.99
CA LYS A 9 -7.61 17.79 5.22
C LYS A 9 -9.01 17.61 5.79
N ASN A 10 -9.12 17.21 7.07
CA ASN A 10 -10.40 17.00 7.76
C ASN A 10 -11.39 16.12 6.99
N GLY A 11 -10.93 15.02 6.40
CA GLY A 11 -11.78 14.10 5.64
C GLY A 11 -12.22 14.60 4.27
N LYS A 12 -11.62 15.67 3.72
CA LYS A 12 -11.95 16.21 2.40
C LYS A 12 -10.71 16.43 1.54
N VAL A 13 -10.85 16.15 0.25
CA VAL A 13 -9.85 16.52 -0.76
C VAL A 13 -10.06 17.98 -1.16
N ILE A 14 -9.03 18.80 -1.04
CA ILE A 14 -9.05 20.22 -1.39
C ILE A 14 -8.04 20.47 -2.50
N MET A 15 -8.48 21.09 -3.59
CA MET A 15 -7.59 21.64 -4.63
C MET A 15 -7.40 23.15 -4.38
N LYS A 16 -6.16 23.59 -4.17
CA LYS A 16 -5.82 25.01 -4.04
C LYS A 16 -4.78 25.44 -5.06
N LYS A 17 -4.96 26.64 -5.59
CA LYS A 17 -4.03 27.32 -6.48
C LYS A 17 -3.25 28.36 -5.67
N GLU A 18 -2.26 27.90 -4.94
CA GLU A 18 -1.33 28.77 -4.20
C GLU A 18 0.11 28.47 -4.64
N ASN A 19 1.00 29.45 -4.52
CA ASN A 19 2.40 29.30 -4.91
C ASN A 19 3.20 28.38 -3.96
N TYR A 20 2.66 28.07 -2.79
CA TYR A 20 3.21 27.10 -1.84
C TYR A 20 2.09 26.48 -1.00
N ILE A 21 2.31 25.26 -0.56
CA ILE A 21 1.43 24.49 0.33
C ILE A 21 2.23 24.13 1.56
N LYS A 22 1.72 24.45 2.75
CA LYS A 22 2.28 24.01 4.01
C LYS A 22 1.51 22.78 4.48
N THR A 23 2.25 21.72 4.81
CA THR A 23 1.71 20.44 5.28
C THR A 23 2.69 19.81 6.27
N ASP A 24 2.20 18.87 7.10
CA ASP A 24 3.05 18.12 8.04
C ASP A 24 3.83 17.02 7.33
N THR A 25 3.21 16.39 6.34
CA THR A 25 3.79 15.24 5.63
C THR A 25 3.53 15.35 4.13
N VAL A 26 4.55 15.06 3.34
CA VAL A 26 4.45 14.94 1.89
C VAL A 26 4.72 13.50 1.49
N ILE A 27 3.79 12.88 0.75
CA ILE A 27 3.93 11.54 0.18
C ILE A 27 3.99 11.68 -1.34
N VAL A 28 5.03 11.13 -1.93
CA VAL A 28 5.21 11.14 -3.39
C VAL A 28 4.85 9.77 -3.96
N GLY A 29 3.77 9.73 -4.72
CA GLY A 29 3.21 8.53 -5.32
C GLY A 29 1.86 8.16 -4.73
N SER A 30 0.91 7.82 -5.60
CA SER A 30 -0.47 7.42 -5.29
C SER A 30 -0.70 5.91 -5.36
N GLY A 31 0.36 5.12 -5.43
CA GLY A 31 0.27 3.67 -5.33
C GLY A 31 -0.12 3.21 -3.93
N VAL A 32 -0.40 1.90 -3.77
CA VAL A 32 -0.87 1.31 -2.50
C VAL A 32 0.02 1.68 -1.31
N ALA A 33 1.35 1.67 -1.48
CA ALA A 33 2.29 1.99 -0.40
C ALA A 33 2.12 3.44 0.09
N GLY A 34 1.98 4.41 -0.83
CA GLY A 34 1.77 5.82 -0.50
C GLY A 34 0.42 6.06 0.17
N LEU A 35 -0.64 5.45 -0.35
CA LEU A 35 -1.99 5.57 0.20
C LEU A 35 -2.08 4.90 1.59
N PHE A 36 -1.52 3.70 1.74
CA PHE A 36 -1.50 3.00 3.02
C PHE A 36 -0.69 3.78 4.07
N ALA A 37 0.48 4.32 3.70
CA ALA A 37 1.25 5.17 4.58
C ALA A 37 0.45 6.41 5.04
N ALA A 38 -0.29 7.04 4.14
CA ALA A 38 -1.15 8.18 4.48
C ALA A 38 -2.26 7.80 5.48
N LEU A 39 -2.88 6.63 5.31
CA LEU A 39 -3.94 6.13 6.18
C LEU A 39 -3.43 5.73 7.58
N CYS A 40 -2.16 5.32 7.68
CA CYS A 40 -1.51 4.99 8.95
C CYS A 40 -1.08 6.23 9.76
N LEU A 41 -1.08 7.43 9.16
CA LEU A 41 -0.73 8.65 9.89
C LEU A 41 -1.85 9.07 10.83
N PRO A 42 -1.52 9.75 11.96
CA PRO A 42 -2.51 10.33 12.84
C PRO A 42 -3.49 11.24 12.09
N LYS A 43 -4.78 11.13 12.42
CA LYS A 43 -5.87 11.84 11.70
C LYS A 43 -5.81 13.37 11.80
N ASP A 44 -5.05 13.91 12.73
CA ASP A 44 -4.82 15.33 12.93
C ASP A 44 -3.67 15.89 12.08
N ARG A 45 -2.98 15.03 11.32
CA ARG A 45 -1.90 15.45 10.41
C ARG A 45 -2.44 15.94 9.09
N ASP A 46 -1.89 17.07 8.63
CA ASP A 46 -2.10 17.55 7.27
C ASP A 46 -1.18 16.77 6.33
N VAL A 47 -1.76 15.97 5.44
CA VAL A 47 -1.03 15.12 4.50
C VAL A 47 -1.24 15.60 3.07
N LEU A 48 -0.13 15.77 2.35
CA LEU A 48 -0.10 16.08 0.94
C LEU A 48 0.38 14.87 0.15
N ILE A 49 -0.43 14.38 -0.78
CA ILE A 49 -0.02 13.34 -1.72
C ILE A 49 0.22 13.99 -3.08
N ILE A 50 1.41 13.76 -3.63
CA ILE A 50 1.79 14.24 -4.96
C ILE A 50 1.84 13.04 -5.90
N THR A 51 1.12 13.11 -7.01
CA THR A 51 1.13 12.07 -8.04
C THR A 51 1.46 12.66 -9.40
N LYS A 52 2.06 11.85 -10.26
CA LYS A 52 2.46 12.25 -11.61
C LYS A 52 1.26 12.43 -12.53
N GLU A 53 0.26 11.59 -12.38
CA GLU A 53 -0.95 11.52 -13.20
C GLU A 53 -2.18 11.35 -12.31
N ASP A 54 -3.34 11.03 -12.89
CA ASP A 54 -4.55 10.73 -12.12
C ASP A 54 -4.33 9.54 -11.18
N LEU A 55 -5.11 9.48 -10.09
CA LEU A 55 -5.01 8.39 -9.11
C LEU A 55 -5.19 7.00 -9.70
N LYS A 56 -5.99 6.91 -10.76
CA LYS A 56 -6.29 5.66 -11.46
C LYS A 56 -5.23 5.25 -12.48
N GLU A 57 -4.21 6.07 -12.66
CA GLU A 57 -3.10 5.81 -13.59
C GLU A 57 -1.87 5.24 -12.87
N CYS A 58 -2.01 4.78 -11.61
CA CYS A 58 -0.92 4.13 -10.90
C CYS A 58 -0.96 2.60 -11.10
N ASP A 59 0.21 1.98 -11.03
CA ASP A 59 0.36 0.53 -11.22
C ASP A 59 -0.50 -0.28 -10.24
N SER A 60 -0.66 0.20 -9.01
CA SER A 60 -1.51 -0.48 -8.01
C SER A 60 -2.99 -0.49 -8.40
N TYR A 61 -3.49 0.54 -9.06
CA TYR A 61 -4.87 0.57 -9.54
C TYR A 61 -5.07 -0.31 -10.77
N LEU A 62 -4.06 -0.36 -11.64
CA LEU A 62 -4.07 -1.15 -12.87
C LEU A 62 -3.65 -2.62 -12.64
N ALA A 63 -3.15 -2.95 -11.46
CA ALA A 63 -2.71 -4.30 -11.13
C ALA A 63 -3.86 -5.30 -11.23
N GLN A 64 -3.53 -6.47 -11.82
CA GLN A 64 -4.44 -7.60 -11.93
C GLN A 64 -3.72 -8.82 -11.36
N GLY A 65 -4.29 -9.42 -10.33
CA GLY A 65 -3.71 -10.59 -9.67
C GLY A 65 -3.89 -10.55 -8.16
N GLY A 66 -3.38 -11.57 -7.50
CA GLY A 66 -3.48 -11.72 -6.06
C GLY A 66 -2.37 -11.00 -5.30
N ILE A 67 -2.51 -10.99 -3.99
CA ILE A 67 -1.48 -10.58 -3.04
C ILE A 67 -0.92 -11.83 -2.38
N CYS A 68 0.42 -11.96 -2.33
CA CYS A 68 1.05 -13.05 -1.60
C CYS A 68 0.97 -12.79 -0.09
N VAL A 69 0.52 -13.79 0.65
CA VAL A 69 0.38 -13.77 2.10
C VAL A 69 1.01 -15.03 2.68
N LEU A 70 1.60 -14.94 3.85
CA LEU A 70 2.08 -16.11 4.58
C LEU A 70 0.88 -16.98 4.99
N LYS A 71 0.76 -18.18 4.42
CA LYS A 71 -0.37 -19.07 4.69
C LYS A 71 -0.35 -19.59 6.13
N ASP A 72 0.80 -20.12 6.54
CA ASP A 72 1.08 -20.57 7.90
C ASP A 72 2.60 -20.50 8.18
N ILE A 73 2.99 -20.71 9.43
CA ILE A 73 4.40 -20.60 9.84
C ILE A 73 5.31 -21.63 9.14
N ALA A 74 4.78 -22.78 8.73
CA ALA A 74 5.56 -23.80 8.03
C ALA A 74 5.93 -23.38 6.61
N ASP A 75 5.13 -22.51 6.01
CA ASP A 75 5.35 -21.97 4.66
C ASP A 75 6.40 -20.85 4.61
N PHE A 76 6.74 -20.26 5.76
CA PHE A 76 7.68 -19.14 5.84
C PHE A 76 8.98 -19.39 5.08
N LYS A 77 9.59 -20.58 5.26
CA LYS A 77 10.87 -20.89 4.66
C LYS A 77 10.80 -20.92 3.14
N CYS A 78 9.75 -21.51 2.58
CA CYS A 78 9.54 -21.58 1.14
C CYS A 78 9.28 -20.20 0.57
N TYR A 79 8.38 -19.43 1.19
CA TYR A 79 8.06 -18.08 0.77
C TYR A 79 9.29 -17.16 0.79
N PHE A 80 10.09 -17.24 1.86
CA PHE A 80 11.33 -16.47 2.00
C PHE A 80 12.33 -16.81 0.90
N GLU A 81 12.61 -18.11 0.69
CA GLU A 81 13.58 -18.56 -0.30
C GLU A 81 13.14 -18.21 -1.72
N ASP A 82 11.88 -18.41 -2.06
CA ASP A 82 11.34 -18.07 -3.37
C ASP A 82 11.41 -16.55 -3.64
N THR A 83 11.14 -15.74 -2.62
CA THR A 83 11.27 -14.27 -2.73
C THR A 83 12.74 -13.86 -2.92
N MET A 84 13.66 -14.41 -2.16
CA MET A 84 15.10 -14.15 -2.30
C MET A 84 15.60 -14.56 -3.69
N LYS A 85 15.19 -15.73 -4.16
CA LYS A 85 15.55 -16.24 -5.49
C LYS A 85 14.98 -15.39 -6.62
N ALA A 86 13.72 -14.97 -6.51
CA ALA A 86 13.09 -14.07 -7.50
C ALA A 86 13.81 -12.74 -7.62
N GLY A 87 14.36 -12.24 -6.53
CA GLY A 87 15.20 -11.03 -6.50
C GLY A 87 16.69 -11.31 -6.75
N HIS A 88 17.04 -12.48 -7.30
CA HIS A 88 18.44 -12.88 -7.57
C HIS A 88 19.37 -12.78 -6.36
N TYR A 89 18.80 -12.94 -5.13
CA TYR A 89 19.48 -12.78 -3.83
C TYR A 89 20.09 -11.38 -3.59
N GLU A 90 19.65 -10.37 -4.34
CA GLU A 90 20.02 -8.97 -4.12
C GLU A 90 19.08 -8.26 -3.12
N ASN A 91 18.00 -8.92 -2.73
CA ASN A 91 17.05 -8.40 -1.73
C ASN A 91 17.73 -8.26 -0.36
N ASN A 92 17.28 -7.28 0.41
CA ASN A 92 17.63 -7.22 1.82
C ASN A 92 16.86 -8.31 2.59
N PRO A 93 17.53 -9.31 3.19
CA PRO A 93 16.86 -10.43 3.84
C PRO A 93 15.96 -10.03 5.01
N GLU A 94 16.35 -9.01 5.77
CA GLU A 94 15.56 -8.51 6.90
C GLU A 94 14.26 -7.85 6.42
N SER A 95 14.33 -7.08 5.33
CA SER A 95 13.13 -6.50 4.72
C SER A 95 12.17 -7.56 4.18
N VAL A 96 12.70 -8.61 3.56
CA VAL A 96 11.89 -9.75 3.08
C VAL A 96 11.20 -10.45 4.25
N LYS A 97 11.93 -10.69 5.33
CA LYS A 97 11.38 -11.29 6.55
C LYS A 97 10.23 -10.45 7.12
N ILE A 98 10.44 -9.14 7.32
CA ILE A 98 9.41 -8.22 7.81
C ILE A 98 8.18 -8.26 6.90
N MET A 99 8.36 -8.20 5.58
CA MET A 99 7.27 -8.26 4.60
C MET A 99 6.43 -9.53 4.78
N ILE A 100 7.07 -10.70 4.91
CA ILE A 100 6.38 -11.97 5.04
C ILE A 100 5.66 -12.07 6.39
N GLU A 101 6.33 -11.75 7.48
CA GLU A 101 5.79 -11.86 8.84
C GLU A 101 4.61 -10.90 9.07
N SER A 102 4.63 -9.71 8.48
CA SER A 102 3.55 -8.73 8.63
C SER A 102 2.40 -8.91 7.63
N SER A 103 2.46 -9.87 6.73
CA SER A 103 1.50 -9.99 5.62
C SER A 103 0.05 -10.17 6.07
N HIS A 104 -0.22 -10.96 7.13
CA HIS A 104 -1.57 -11.12 7.67
C HIS A 104 -2.12 -9.82 8.25
N ASP A 105 -1.35 -9.14 9.10
CA ASP A 105 -1.77 -7.89 9.74
C ASP A 105 -2.09 -6.81 8.69
N VAL A 106 -1.34 -6.80 7.59
CA VAL A 106 -1.59 -5.88 6.46
C VAL A 106 -2.91 -6.22 5.76
N ILE A 107 -3.18 -7.50 5.49
CA ILE A 107 -4.44 -7.92 4.86
C ILE A 107 -5.63 -7.59 5.77
N ASP A 108 -5.56 -7.90 7.05
CA ASP A 108 -6.62 -7.58 8.00
C ASP A 108 -6.88 -6.07 8.05
N THR A 109 -5.81 -5.27 8.04
CA THR A 109 -5.95 -3.80 7.98
C THR A 109 -6.61 -3.32 6.69
N LEU A 110 -6.27 -3.92 5.54
CA LEU A 110 -6.89 -3.57 4.25
C LEU A 110 -8.38 -3.93 4.24
N ILE A 111 -8.77 -5.07 4.82
CA ILE A 111 -10.17 -5.48 4.97
C ILE A 111 -10.93 -4.47 5.85
N ASP A 112 -10.36 -4.07 6.96
CA ASP A 112 -10.93 -3.07 7.87
C ASP A 112 -11.10 -1.70 7.17
N LEU A 113 -10.25 -1.39 6.20
CA LEU A 113 -10.34 -0.20 5.35
C LEU A 113 -11.35 -0.35 4.21
N GLY A 114 -11.97 -1.52 4.05
CA GLY A 114 -13.03 -1.78 3.07
C GLY A 114 -12.54 -2.35 1.74
N VAL A 115 -11.33 -2.93 1.69
CA VAL A 115 -10.88 -3.70 0.53
C VAL A 115 -11.60 -5.04 0.53
N ASP A 116 -12.24 -5.38 -0.58
CA ASP A 116 -12.97 -6.62 -0.78
C ASP A 116 -12.06 -7.61 -1.52
N PHE A 117 -11.69 -8.69 -0.84
CA PHE A 117 -10.90 -9.78 -1.41
C PHE A 117 -11.81 -10.95 -1.79
N ASP A 118 -11.44 -11.67 -2.83
CA ASP A 118 -12.16 -12.86 -3.25
C ASP A 118 -12.21 -13.91 -2.14
N THR A 119 -13.37 -14.53 -1.98
CA THR A 119 -13.60 -15.60 -1.02
C THR A 119 -13.98 -16.89 -1.73
N GLY A 120 -13.52 -18.01 -1.19
CA GLY A 120 -13.94 -19.33 -1.63
C GLY A 120 -15.42 -19.61 -1.34
N SER A 121 -15.92 -20.75 -1.82
CA SER A 121 -17.31 -21.18 -1.60
C SER A 121 -17.67 -21.42 -0.12
N ASP A 122 -16.68 -21.54 0.74
CA ASP A 122 -16.80 -21.67 2.21
C ASP A 122 -16.82 -20.32 2.94
N GLY A 123 -16.76 -19.21 2.19
CA GLY A 123 -16.72 -17.85 2.73
C GLY A 123 -15.37 -17.44 3.35
N LYS A 124 -14.33 -18.25 3.17
CA LYS A 124 -12.96 -17.90 3.59
C LYS A 124 -12.20 -17.30 2.43
N TYR A 125 -11.19 -16.48 2.75
CA TYR A 125 -10.28 -15.96 1.75
C TYR A 125 -9.58 -17.10 1.01
N ASP A 126 -9.49 -16.95 -0.31
CA ASP A 126 -8.85 -17.94 -1.18
C ASP A 126 -7.32 -17.69 -1.18
N TYR A 127 -6.56 -18.65 -0.64
CA TYR A 127 -5.10 -18.58 -0.51
C TYR A 127 -4.41 -19.48 -1.53
#